data_3f9da1d397e58b9a86b26b9e37daf300
#
_entry.id   3f9da1d397e58b9a86b26b9e37daf300
#
_cell.length_a   1.000
_cell.length_b   1.000
_cell.length_c   1.000
_cell.angle_alpha   90.00
_cell.angle_beta   90.00
_cell.angle_gamma   90.00
#
_symmetry.space_group_name_H-M   'P 1'
#
loop_
_entity.id
_entity.type
_entity.pdbx_description
1 polymer ?
#
loop_
_entity_poly.entity_id
_entity_poly.type
_entity_poly.pdbx_seq_one_letter_code
_entity_poly.pdbx_strand_id
1 'polypeptide(L)'
;ESHKLIEFEEIDSIFDKEAANYPAQLAKGDGTPKQRWADVKTTLSDINTGELHYVQVPDNHIVIDFDIDGADGERDLEANLRAAAKWPDTYGEVSKSGKGVHLHYIYDGDPSELAPQYEDGIEIKVYKGGASLRRKLTTCNSMPIAHISSGLPKKEVRVATSTTMKSEKSIRNLISRNLQKEFHPGTKPSVEFIKKILDDAYESGMQYDVTDMRGHITAFAAGSTNHSMDMIRLVQSMKFQSENQPDPDEIPSDNIKRDDLVFFDVEVYPNLLVVCWKYQGSDEVCSMI
;
A
#
# COMPACT_ATOMS: atom_id res chain seq x y z
N GLU A 1 2.47 -29.20 26.68
CA GLU A 1 2.51 -30.15 25.56
C GLU A 1 3.68 -29.75 24.66
N SER A 2 4.62 -30.69 24.43
CA SER A 2 5.73 -30.44 23.50
C SER A 2 5.18 -30.58 22.07
N HIS A 3 5.03 -29.48 21.37
CA HIS A 3 4.73 -29.54 19.95
C HIS A 3 5.91 -30.20 19.23
N LYS A 4 5.62 -31.19 18.37
CA LYS A 4 6.63 -31.79 17.52
C LYS A 4 7.13 -30.72 16.54
N LEU A 5 8.45 -30.53 16.47
CA LEU A 5 9.03 -29.60 15.48
C LEU A 5 8.68 -30.04 14.06
N ILE A 6 8.47 -29.06 13.18
CA ILE A 6 8.25 -29.31 11.76
C ILE A 6 9.56 -29.82 11.15
N GLU A 7 9.47 -30.94 10.45
CA GLU A 7 10.61 -31.53 9.74
C GLU A 7 10.55 -31.07 8.27
N PHE A 8 11.65 -30.53 7.78
CA PHE A 8 11.84 -30.13 6.39
C PHE A 8 12.92 -30.99 5.73
N GLU A 9 12.66 -31.43 4.53
CA GLU A 9 13.54 -32.29 3.75
C GLU A 9 13.71 -31.78 2.32
N GLU A 10 14.74 -32.23 1.62
CA GLU A 10 14.91 -32.02 0.17
C GLU A 10 13.98 -32.97 -0.57
N ILE A 11 12.73 -32.57 -0.73
CA ILE A 11 11.68 -33.34 -1.42
C ILE A 11 10.96 -32.46 -2.45
N ASP A 12 10.20 -33.12 -3.32
CA ASP A 12 9.32 -32.42 -4.24
C ASP A 12 8.28 -31.56 -3.50
N SER A 13 8.25 -30.28 -3.82
CA SER A 13 7.33 -29.32 -3.20
C SER A 13 5.87 -29.56 -3.64
N ILE A 14 4.99 -29.68 -2.67
CA ILE A 14 3.53 -29.72 -2.94
C ILE A 14 3.09 -28.37 -3.53
N PHE A 15 3.63 -27.24 -3.04
CA PHE A 15 3.35 -25.94 -3.63
C PHE A 15 3.72 -25.86 -5.11
N ASP A 16 4.89 -26.39 -5.52
CA ASP A 16 5.31 -26.40 -6.92
C ASP A 16 4.34 -27.19 -7.81
N LYS A 17 3.76 -28.26 -7.29
CA LYS A 17 2.76 -29.06 -7.99
C LYS A 17 1.42 -28.35 -8.11
N GLU A 18 0.92 -27.78 -7.03
CA GLU A 18 -0.37 -27.08 -6.98
C GLU A 18 -0.34 -25.76 -7.74
N ALA A 19 0.77 -25.01 -7.64
CA ALA A 19 0.99 -23.73 -8.29
C ALA A 19 1.69 -23.81 -9.66
N ALA A 20 1.79 -25.00 -10.26
CA ALA A 20 2.55 -25.24 -11.49
C ALA A 20 2.22 -24.26 -12.62
N ASN A 21 0.96 -23.84 -12.73
CA ASN A 21 0.46 -22.92 -13.77
C ASN A 21 0.47 -21.44 -13.34
N TYR A 22 0.94 -21.10 -12.14
CA TYR A 22 0.99 -19.70 -11.71
C TYR A 22 2.10 -18.94 -12.45
N PRO A 23 1.86 -17.68 -12.84
CA PRO A 23 2.89 -16.87 -13.47
C PRO A 23 4.13 -16.78 -12.57
N ALA A 24 5.29 -17.10 -13.14
CA ALA A 24 6.55 -17.09 -12.40
C ALA A 24 7.73 -16.67 -13.28
N GLN A 25 8.75 -16.12 -12.66
CA GLN A 25 9.99 -15.70 -13.32
C GLN A 25 11.19 -15.82 -12.39
N LEU A 26 12.35 -16.17 -12.93
CA LEU A 26 13.61 -16.14 -12.20
C LEU A 26 13.99 -14.70 -11.83
N ALA A 27 14.76 -14.56 -10.77
CA ALA A 27 15.40 -13.29 -10.44
C ALA A 27 16.59 -12.99 -11.38
N LYS A 28 16.94 -11.70 -11.50
CA LYS A 28 18.24 -11.26 -12.04
C LYS A 28 19.36 -11.51 -11.03
N GLY A 29 20.60 -11.30 -11.45
CA GLY A 29 21.77 -11.40 -10.59
C GLY A 29 21.76 -10.43 -9.38
N ASP A 30 21.06 -9.31 -9.49
CA ASP A 30 20.82 -8.35 -8.40
C ASP A 30 19.66 -8.74 -7.47
N GLY A 31 19.00 -9.86 -7.76
CA GLY A 31 17.88 -10.38 -6.98
C GLY A 31 16.53 -9.72 -7.26
N THR A 32 16.43 -8.87 -8.30
CA THR A 32 15.16 -8.27 -8.74
C THR A 32 14.45 -9.12 -9.80
N PRO A 33 13.11 -8.94 -10.02
CA PRO A 33 12.39 -9.61 -11.09
C PRO A 33 12.97 -9.30 -12.48
N LYS A 34 12.99 -10.28 -13.39
CA LYS A 34 13.54 -10.09 -14.74
C LYS A 34 12.76 -9.10 -15.59
N GLN A 35 11.43 -9.09 -15.45
CA GLN A 35 10.54 -8.30 -16.28
C GLN A 35 9.26 -7.90 -15.53
N ARG A 36 8.45 -7.04 -16.13
CA ARG A 36 7.14 -6.66 -15.60
C ARG A 36 6.19 -7.85 -15.70
N TRP A 37 5.27 -7.98 -14.74
CA TRP A 37 4.31 -9.09 -14.72
C TRP A 37 3.44 -9.19 -15.98
N ALA A 38 3.10 -8.07 -16.59
CA ALA A 38 2.36 -8.06 -17.86
C ALA A 38 3.10 -8.75 -19.02
N ASP A 39 4.42 -8.83 -18.93
CA ASP A 39 5.28 -9.41 -19.97
C ASP A 39 5.69 -10.85 -19.65
N VAL A 40 5.41 -11.36 -18.45
CA VAL A 40 5.74 -12.72 -18.03
C VAL A 40 4.86 -13.73 -18.78
N LYS A 41 5.52 -14.68 -19.45
CA LYS A 41 4.86 -15.76 -20.18
C LYS A 41 5.16 -17.15 -19.59
N THR A 42 6.11 -17.21 -18.66
CA THR A 42 6.52 -18.43 -17.97
C THR A 42 5.66 -18.70 -16.76
N THR A 43 5.48 -19.95 -16.44
CA THR A 43 4.81 -20.45 -15.25
C THR A 43 5.81 -21.05 -14.26
N LEU A 44 5.35 -21.42 -13.07
CA LEU A 44 6.22 -22.02 -12.06
C LEU A 44 6.84 -23.34 -12.55
N SER A 45 6.10 -24.11 -13.35
CA SER A 45 6.59 -25.35 -13.95
C SER A 45 7.67 -25.17 -15.04
N ASP A 46 7.82 -23.95 -15.58
CA ASP A 46 8.81 -23.64 -16.61
C ASP A 46 10.17 -23.21 -16.06
N ILE A 47 10.30 -23.06 -14.74
CA ILE A 47 11.50 -22.53 -14.11
C ILE A 47 12.08 -23.49 -13.07
N ASN A 48 13.37 -23.34 -12.77
CA ASN A 48 14.01 -24.05 -11.67
C ASN A 48 13.71 -23.34 -10.33
N THR A 49 12.84 -23.92 -9.50
CA THR A 49 12.43 -23.36 -8.21
C THR A 49 13.53 -23.41 -7.13
N GLY A 50 14.60 -24.18 -7.36
CA GLY A 50 15.83 -24.14 -6.54
C GLY A 50 16.67 -22.88 -6.77
N GLU A 51 16.36 -22.08 -7.81
CA GLU A 51 16.92 -20.75 -8.02
C GLU A 51 16.01 -19.67 -7.43
N LEU A 52 16.57 -18.49 -7.16
CA LEU A 52 15.77 -17.37 -6.68
C LEU A 52 14.76 -16.95 -7.76
N HIS A 53 13.49 -16.96 -7.43
CA HIS A 53 12.40 -16.65 -8.33
C HIS A 53 11.27 -15.89 -7.66
N TYR A 54 10.35 -15.42 -8.48
CA TYR A 54 9.12 -14.76 -8.09
C TYR A 54 7.94 -15.50 -8.71
N VAL A 55 6.88 -15.68 -7.92
CA VAL A 55 5.63 -16.29 -8.37
C VAL A 55 4.44 -15.43 -7.95
N GLN A 56 3.50 -15.22 -8.86
CA GLN A 56 2.21 -14.59 -8.53
C GLN A 56 1.27 -15.65 -8.00
N VAL A 57 0.91 -15.53 -6.75
CA VAL A 57 -0.09 -16.39 -6.10
C VAL A 57 -1.44 -15.68 -6.06
N PRO A 58 -2.57 -16.41 -5.94
CA PRO A 58 -3.89 -15.82 -5.73
C PRO A 58 -3.93 -14.90 -4.50
N ASP A 59 -4.81 -13.90 -4.53
CA ASP A 59 -4.93 -12.91 -3.45
C ASP A 59 -5.19 -13.52 -2.08
N ASN A 60 -5.89 -14.66 -2.02
CA ASN A 60 -6.18 -15.38 -0.79
C ASN A 60 -5.07 -16.36 -0.36
N HIS A 61 -4.00 -16.50 -1.13
CA HIS A 61 -2.82 -17.24 -0.72
C HIS A 61 -1.96 -16.34 0.16
N ILE A 62 -1.83 -16.68 1.42
CA ILE A 62 -1.03 -15.95 2.39
C ILE A 62 0.17 -16.77 2.82
N VAL A 63 1.22 -16.09 3.24
CA VAL A 63 2.41 -16.73 3.83
C VAL A 63 2.64 -16.14 5.21
N ILE A 64 2.78 -17.01 6.20
CA ILE A 64 3.25 -16.62 7.52
C ILE A 64 4.77 -16.76 7.50
N ASP A 65 5.45 -15.64 7.63
CA ASP A 65 6.90 -15.50 7.52
C ASP A 65 7.50 -15.37 8.92
N PHE A 66 8.27 -16.36 9.32
CA PHE A 66 8.93 -16.43 10.62
C PHE A 66 10.39 -16.03 10.46
N ASP A 67 10.72 -14.89 11.01
CA ASP A 67 12.02 -14.24 10.95
C ASP A 67 12.50 -13.80 12.34
N ILE A 68 12.38 -14.71 13.34
CA ILE A 68 12.73 -14.48 14.75
C ILE A 68 14.25 -14.49 14.90
N ASP A 69 14.78 -13.49 15.61
CA ASP A 69 16.19 -13.39 15.96
C ASP A 69 16.49 -14.15 17.27
N GLY A 70 17.66 -14.77 17.33
CA GLY A 70 18.19 -15.36 18.53
C GLY A 70 18.78 -14.32 19.51
N ALA A 71 19.31 -14.80 20.64
CA ALA A 71 19.88 -13.93 21.65
C ALA A 71 21.13 -13.14 21.17
N ASP A 72 21.75 -13.57 20.10
CA ASP A 72 22.90 -12.95 19.43
C ASP A 72 22.49 -11.88 18.37
N GLY A 73 21.19 -11.69 18.16
CA GLY A 73 20.65 -10.79 17.13
C GLY A 73 20.70 -11.34 15.71
N GLU A 74 21.10 -12.62 15.54
CA GLU A 74 21.06 -13.32 14.27
C GLU A 74 19.79 -14.16 14.16
N ARG A 75 19.30 -14.37 12.91
CA ARG A 75 18.14 -15.26 12.66
C ARG A 75 18.39 -16.65 13.22
N ASP A 76 17.45 -17.17 13.99
CA ASP A 76 17.51 -18.49 14.64
C ASP A 76 16.49 -19.45 14.02
N LEU A 77 16.97 -20.40 13.21
CA LEU A 77 16.11 -21.40 12.56
C LEU A 77 15.33 -22.23 13.58
N GLU A 78 15.95 -22.60 14.71
CA GLU A 78 15.30 -23.45 15.73
C GLU A 78 14.17 -22.67 16.42
N ALA A 79 14.37 -21.38 16.71
CA ALA A 79 13.31 -20.51 17.23
C ALA A 79 12.14 -20.38 16.25
N ASN A 80 12.44 -20.20 14.95
CA ASN A 80 11.46 -20.15 13.89
C ASN A 80 10.66 -21.46 13.76
N LEU A 81 11.33 -22.61 13.81
CA LEU A 81 10.68 -23.93 13.79
C LEU A 81 9.76 -24.14 15.01
N ARG A 82 10.21 -23.73 16.21
CA ARG A 82 9.39 -23.80 17.43
C ARG A 82 8.16 -22.89 17.36
N ALA A 83 8.30 -21.71 16.79
CA ALA A 83 7.18 -20.80 16.62
C ALA A 83 6.20 -21.33 15.57
N ALA A 84 6.69 -21.79 14.43
CA ALA A 84 5.90 -22.36 13.36
C ALA A 84 5.12 -23.62 13.79
N ALA A 85 5.71 -24.46 14.63
CA ALA A 85 5.07 -25.68 15.16
C ALA A 85 3.83 -25.42 16.05
N LYS A 86 3.57 -24.16 16.43
CA LYS A 86 2.36 -23.76 17.17
C LYS A 86 1.18 -23.43 16.24
N TRP A 87 1.43 -23.38 14.95
CA TRP A 87 0.42 -23.06 13.94
C TRP A 87 -0.27 -24.32 13.42
N PRO A 88 -1.47 -24.20 12.83
CA PRO A 88 -2.13 -25.35 12.19
C PRO A 88 -1.22 -25.99 11.13
N ASP A 89 -1.28 -27.31 11.04
CA ASP A 89 -0.50 -28.07 10.06
C ASP A 89 -0.80 -27.63 8.63
N THR A 90 0.26 -27.33 7.86
CA THR A 90 0.19 -26.86 6.49
C THR A 90 1.49 -27.09 5.75
N TYR A 91 1.50 -26.83 4.44
CA TYR A 91 2.71 -26.76 3.67
C TYR A 91 3.64 -25.67 4.23
N GLY A 92 4.87 -26.04 4.43
CA GLY A 92 5.91 -25.12 4.88
C GLY A 92 7.25 -25.37 4.21
N GLU A 93 8.08 -24.35 4.19
CA GLU A 93 9.43 -24.40 3.62
C GLU A 93 10.39 -23.50 4.38
N VAL A 94 11.68 -23.80 4.27
CA VAL A 94 12.74 -22.94 4.79
C VAL A 94 12.92 -21.77 3.83
N SER A 95 13.05 -20.57 4.37
CA SER A 95 13.24 -19.34 3.58
C SER A 95 14.59 -19.40 2.83
N LYS A 96 14.72 -18.51 1.83
CA LYS A 96 15.94 -18.42 0.99
C LYS A 96 17.24 -18.22 1.78
N SER A 97 17.17 -17.66 3.00
CA SER A 97 18.31 -17.43 3.87
C SER A 97 18.79 -18.71 4.57
N GLY A 98 17.98 -19.75 4.59
CA GLY A 98 18.21 -20.97 5.36
C GLY A 98 17.92 -20.83 6.85
N LYS A 99 17.44 -19.70 7.32
CA LYS A 99 17.24 -19.39 8.76
C LYS A 99 15.78 -19.06 9.11
N GLY A 100 14.97 -18.58 8.16
CA GLY A 100 13.54 -18.31 8.35
C GLY A 100 12.67 -19.48 7.93
N VAL A 101 11.39 -19.44 8.28
CA VAL A 101 10.38 -20.44 7.93
C VAL A 101 9.18 -19.75 7.30
N HIS A 102 8.65 -20.28 6.20
CA HIS A 102 7.41 -19.87 5.57
C HIS A 102 6.35 -20.96 5.74
N LEU A 103 5.19 -20.62 6.29
CA LEU A 103 4.01 -21.48 6.28
C LEU A 103 2.99 -20.88 5.30
N HIS A 104 2.46 -21.70 4.40
CA HIS A 104 1.52 -21.31 3.36
C HIS A 104 0.11 -21.68 3.75
N TYR A 105 -0.84 -20.76 3.58
CA TYR A 105 -2.27 -20.99 3.81
C TYR A 105 -3.12 -20.39 2.72
N ILE A 106 -4.30 -20.96 2.52
CA ILE A 106 -5.39 -20.32 1.82
C ILE A 106 -6.29 -19.65 2.86
N TYR A 107 -6.38 -18.32 2.82
CA TYR A 107 -7.21 -17.56 3.76
C TYR A 107 -8.64 -17.46 3.25
N ASP A 108 -9.61 -17.89 4.08
CA ASP A 108 -11.03 -17.91 3.71
C ASP A 108 -11.74 -16.56 3.90
N GLY A 109 -11.07 -15.56 4.46
CA GLY A 109 -11.58 -14.19 4.61
C GLY A 109 -11.06 -13.22 3.56
N ASP A 110 -11.25 -11.90 3.77
CA ASP A 110 -10.63 -10.87 2.92
C ASP A 110 -9.18 -10.60 3.37
N PRO A 111 -8.16 -10.97 2.57
CA PRO A 111 -6.76 -10.76 2.93
C PRO A 111 -6.39 -9.28 3.08
N SER A 112 -7.20 -8.36 2.51
CA SER A 112 -6.95 -6.93 2.65
C SER A 112 -7.16 -6.40 4.06
N GLU A 113 -7.92 -7.12 4.86
CA GLU A 113 -8.17 -6.80 6.27
C GLU A 113 -7.05 -7.26 7.20
N LEU A 114 -6.18 -8.18 6.76
CA LEU A 114 -5.14 -8.74 7.61
C LEU A 114 -4.07 -7.70 7.95
N ALA A 115 -3.71 -7.62 9.24
CA ALA A 115 -2.55 -6.86 9.68
C ALA A 115 -1.27 -7.55 9.19
N PRO A 116 -0.23 -6.81 8.75
CA PRO A 116 1.00 -7.42 8.26
C PRO A 116 1.86 -8.02 9.39
N GLN A 117 1.67 -7.59 10.63
CA GLN A 117 2.42 -8.04 11.81
C GLN A 117 1.54 -8.93 12.67
N TYR A 118 2.00 -10.14 12.95
CA TYR A 118 1.37 -11.05 13.92
C TYR A 118 1.98 -10.87 15.31
N GLU A 119 3.28 -11.08 15.43
CA GLU A 119 4.11 -10.87 16.60
C GLU A 119 5.49 -10.39 16.16
N ASP A 120 6.36 -10.08 17.10
CA ASP A 120 7.75 -9.72 16.79
C ASP A 120 8.45 -10.88 16.06
N GLY A 121 9.01 -10.60 14.89
CA GLY A 121 9.61 -11.60 14.01
C GLY A 121 8.64 -12.53 13.30
N ILE A 122 7.31 -12.29 13.35
CA ILE A 122 6.30 -13.08 12.62
C ILE A 122 5.41 -12.15 11.81
N GLU A 123 5.47 -12.26 10.50
CA GLU A 123 4.71 -11.41 9.56
C GLU A 123 3.71 -12.22 8.73
N ILE A 124 2.60 -11.57 8.38
CA ILE A 124 1.61 -12.10 7.45
C ILE A 124 1.81 -11.43 6.10
N LYS A 125 2.28 -12.18 5.12
CA LYS A 125 2.49 -11.71 3.75
C LYS A 125 1.23 -11.95 2.93
N VAL A 126 0.73 -10.89 2.33
CA VAL A 126 -0.42 -10.88 1.41
C VAL A 126 0.04 -10.35 0.06
N TYR A 127 -0.35 -11.01 -1.02
CA TYR A 127 0.10 -10.70 -2.36
C TYR A 127 -1.06 -10.15 -3.20
N LYS A 128 -1.11 -8.82 -3.39
CA LYS A 128 -2.13 -8.14 -4.20
C LYS A 128 -1.52 -7.38 -5.37
N GLY A 129 -2.22 -7.36 -6.47
CA GLY A 129 -1.84 -6.60 -7.66
C GLY A 129 -0.50 -7.06 -8.23
N GLY A 130 0.52 -6.20 -8.20
CA GLY A 130 1.87 -6.51 -8.68
C GLY A 130 2.78 -7.18 -7.63
N ALA A 131 2.29 -7.43 -6.41
CA ALA A 131 3.06 -8.15 -5.40
C ALA A 131 3.21 -9.63 -5.78
N SER A 132 4.31 -10.24 -5.37
CA SER A 132 4.61 -11.62 -5.68
C SER A 132 5.41 -12.26 -4.56
N LEU A 133 5.25 -13.56 -4.41
CA LEU A 133 6.05 -14.36 -3.49
C LEU A 133 7.48 -14.49 -4.04
N ARG A 134 8.45 -14.02 -3.26
CA ARG A 134 9.88 -14.19 -3.54
C ARG A 134 10.37 -15.43 -2.84
N ARG A 135 10.87 -16.40 -3.61
CA ARG A 135 11.12 -17.75 -3.14
C ARG A 135 12.40 -18.34 -3.71
N LYS A 136 13.04 -19.20 -2.94
CA LYS A 136 14.08 -20.13 -3.39
C LYS A 136 13.86 -21.41 -2.60
N LEU A 137 13.40 -22.46 -3.26
CA LEU A 137 13.15 -23.76 -2.64
C LEU A 137 14.50 -24.40 -2.28
N THR A 138 14.62 -24.81 -1.01
CA THR A 138 15.72 -25.64 -0.51
C THR A 138 15.16 -26.90 0.12
N THR A 139 14.42 -26.75 1.20
CA THR A 139 13.75 -27.85 1.90
C THR A 139 12.31 -27.47 2.23
N CYS A 140 11.42 -28.43 2.22
CA CYS A 140 10.00 -28.26 2.55
C CYS A 140 9.45 -29.50 3.25
N ASN A 141 8.22 -29.41 3.75
CA ASN A 141 7.48 -30.57 4.23
C ASN A 141 6.56 -31.13 3.13
N SER A 142 5.97 -32.28 3.38
CA SER A 142 5.05 -32.96 2.45
C SER A 142 3.55 -32.69 2.76
N MET A 143 3.25 -31.68 3.58
CA MET A 143 1.87 -31.33 3.93
C MET A 143 1.16 -30.60 2.77
N PRO A 144 -0.15 -30.77 2.62
CA PRO A 144 -0.94 -29.95 1.69
C PRO A 144 -1.05 -28.52 2.22
N ILE A 145 -1.37 -27.56 1.33
CA ILE A 145 -1.66 -26.18 1.74
C ILE A 145 -3.04 -26.16 2.43
N ALA A 146 -3.06 -25.82 3.70
CA ALA A 146 -4.26 -25.80 4.51
C ALA A 146 -5.03 -24.47 4.36
N HIS A 147 -6.33 -24.55 4.64
CA HIS A 147 -7.18 -23.38 4.81
C HIS A 147 -7.11 -22.82 6.23
N ILE A 148 -7.16 -21.49 6.35
CA ILE A 148 -7.25 -20.80 7.63
C ILE A 148 -8.30 -19.68 7.55
N SER A 149 -9.19 -19.60 8.54
CA SER A 149 -10.30 -18.63 8.56
C SER A 149 -10.31 -17.70 9.77
N SER A 150 -9.50 -17.99 10.80
CA SER A 150 -9.52 -17.26 12.07
C SER A 150 -8.14 -17.25 12.75
N GLY A 151 -8.03 -16.50 13.84
CA GLY A 151 -6.78 -16.41 14.63
C GLY A 151 -5.75 -15.43 14.07
N LEU A 152 -6.02 -14.79 12.93
CA LEU A 152 -5.12 -13.79 12.35
C LEU A 152 -5.54 -12.37 12.76
N PRO A 153 -4.59 -11.49 13.11
CA PRO A 153 -4.88 -10.11 13.45
C PRO A 153 -5.40 -9.37 12.22
N LYS A 154 -6.51 -8.70 12.38
CA LYS A 154 -6.99 -7.77 11.38
C LYS A 154 -6.28 -6.44 11.54
N LYS A 155 -6.03 -5.77 10.42
CA LYS A 155 -5.69 -4.36 10.49
C LYS A 155 -6.72 -3.75 11.42
N GLU A 156 -6.25 -3.19 12.52
CA GLU A 156 -7.09 -2.22 13.16
C GLU A 156 -7.49 -1.31 12.01
N VAL A 157 -8.77 -1.33 11.65
CA VAL A 157 -9.36 -0.15 11.06
C VAL A 157 -9.04 0.87 12.13
N ARG A 158 -7.93 1.59 11.97
CA ARG A 158 -7.79 2.88 12.57
C ARG A 158 -8.87 3.70 11.87
N VAL A 159 -10.09 3.43 12.26
CA VAL A 159 -11.05 4.50 12.43
C VAL A 159 -10.18 5.47 13.17
N ALA A 160 -9.80 6.56 12.50
CA ALA A 160 -9.36 7.72 13.24
C ALA A 160 -10.56 7.94 14.14
N THR A 161 -10.52 7.28 15.30
CA THR A 161 -11.64 7.15 16.18
C THR A 161 -12.06 8.56 16.44
N SER A 162 -13.36 8.83 16.40
CA SER A 162 -13.96 10.07 16.84
C SER A 162 -13.33 10.60 18.14
N THR A 163 -12.61 9.75 18.86
CA THR A 163 -11.78 10.04 20.03
C THR A 163 -10.45 10.74 19.71
N THR A 164 -9.82 10.51 18.55
CA THR A 164 -8.53 11.14 18.16
C THR A 164 -8.75 12.39 17.31
N MET A 165 -9.85 12.46 16.54
CA MET A 165 -10.26 13.62 15.75
C MET A 165 -11.29 14.46 16.53
N LYS A 166 -10.88 15.03 17.64
CA LYS A 166 -11.75 15.90 18.46
C LYS A 166 -11.74 17.37 18.02
N SER A 167 -10.92 17.74 17.05
CA SER A 167 -10.76 19.11 16.60
C SER A 167 -10.07 19.19 15.25
N GLU A 168 -10.29 20.27 14.51
CA GLU A 168 -9.55 20.63 13.30
C GLU A 168 -8.03 20.55 13.49
N LYS A 169 -7.52 20.99 14.65
CA LYS A 169 -6.09 20.87 15.00
C LYS A 169 -5.59 19.42 14.93
N SER A 170 -6.41 18.46 15.32
CA SER A 170 -6.06 17.03 15.23
C SER A 170 -5.99 16.56 13.79
N ILE A 171 -6.92 16.98 12.93
CA ILE A 171 -6.93 16.70 11.49
C ILE A 171 -5.65 17.26 10.85
N ARG A 172 -5.35 18.54 11.10
CA ARG A 172 -4.14 19.22 10.59
C ARG A 172 -2.86 18.50 11.00
N ASN A 173 -2.77 18.05 12.25
CA ASN A 173 -1.61 17.29 12.73
C ASN A 173 -1.46 15.94 12.05
N LEU A 174 -2.56 15.21 11.81
CA LEU A 174 -2.54 13.93 11.11
C LEU A 174 -2.13 14.08 9.64
N ILE A 175 -2.66 15.09 8.95
CA ILE A 175 -2.26 15.42 7.58
C ILE A 175 -0.79 15.80 7.54
N SER A 176 -0.33 16.72 8.40
CA SER A 176 1.06 17.20 8.44
C SER A 176 2.05 16.06 8.67
N ARG A 177 1.77 15.14 9.61
CA ARG A 177 2.59 13.94 9.83
C ARG A 177 2.67 13.05 8.61
N ASN A 178 1.58 12.96 7.85
CA ASN A 178 1.55 12.14 6.65
C ASN A 178 2.33 12.77 5.51
N LEU A 179 2.30 14.10 5.36
CA LEU A 179 3.08 14.85 4.38
C LEU A 179 4.60 14.79 4.64
N GLN A 180 5.01 14.53 5.88
CA GLN A 180 6.43 14.37 6.26
C GLN A 180 7.00 12.98 5.95
N LYS A 181 6.16 12.02 5.53
CA LYS A 181 6.63 10.68 5.18
C LYS A 181 7.40 10.72 3.87
N GLU A 182 8.63 10.23 3.91
CA GLU A 182 9.39 9.96 2.69
C GLU A 182 8.77 8.80 1.92
N PHE A 183 8.77 8.89 0.61
CA PHE A 183 8.36 7.81 -0.28
C PHE A 183 9.28 7.79 -1.51
N HIS A 184 9.49 6.59 -2.05
CA HIS A 184 10.27 6.45 -3.26
C HIS A 184 9.50 7.03 -4.46
N PRO A 185 10.12 7.87 -5.33
CA PRO A 185 9.40 8.53 -6.45
C PRO A 185 8.60 7.60 -7.36
N GLY A 186 9.03 6.34 -7.50
CA GLY A 186 8.32 5.32 -8.28
C GLY A 186 7.10 4.70 -7.60
N THR A 187 6.81 5.03 -6.34
CA THR A 187 5.70 4.46 -5.57
C THR A 187 4.57 5.47 -5.38
N LYS A 188 3.40 4.99 -4.96
CA LYS A 188 2.28 5.85 -4.60
C LYS A 188 2.56 6.55 -3.27
N PRO A 189 2.46 7.89 -3.20
CA PRO A 189 2.43 8.60 -1.92
C PRO A 189 1.16 8.26 -1.14
N SER A 190 1.21 8.39 0.18
CA SER A 190 0.11 8.01 1.07
C SER A 190 -1.08 9.00 1.07
N VAL A 191 -1.46 9.48 -0.10
CA VAL A 191 -2.59 10.42 -0.31
C VAL A 191 -3.94 9.79 0.02
N GLU A 192 -4.08 8.48 -0.23
CA GLU A 192 -5.29 7.72 0.14
C GLU A 192 -5.57 7.76 1.65
N PHE A 193 -4.51 7.77 2.47
CA PHE A 193 -4.65 7.91 3.91
C PHE A 193 -5.11 9.32 4.31
N ILE A 194 -4.63 10.37 3.63
CA ILE A 194 -5.12 11.74 3.84
C ILE A 194 -6.59 11.85 3.48
N LYS A 195 -6.99 11.26 2.33
CA LYS A 195 -8.41 11.21 1.93
C LYS A 195 -9.26 10.56 3.02
N LYS A 196 -8.82 9.42 3.54
CA LYS A 196 -9.55 8.73 4.61
C LYS A 196 -9.70 9.59 5.87
N ILE A 197 -8.67 10.33 6.29
CA ILE A 197 -8.77 11.26 7.43
C ILE A 197 -9.89 12.29 7.20
N LEU A 198 -9.95 12.86 5.99
CA LEU A 198 -10.95 13.88 5.66
C LEU A 198 -12.36 13.28 5.53
N ASP A 199 -12.48 12.10 4.92
CA ASP A 199 -13.77 11.40 4.82
C ASP A 199 -14.31 11.04 6.21
N ASP A 200 -13.48 10.48 7.09
CA ASP A 200 -13.86 10.13 8.46
C ASP A 200 -14.26 11.39 9.29
N ALA A 201 -13.56 12.51 9.09
CA ALA A 201 -13.89 13.78 9.74
C ALA A 201 -15.24 14.31 9.25
N TYR A 202 -15.48 14.25 7.95
CA TYR A 202 -16.72 14.68 7.33
C TYR A 202 -17.92 13.84 7.79
N GLU A 203 -17.79 12.52 7.75
CA GLU A 203 -18.83 11.56 8.17
C GLU A 203 -19.15 11.65 9.66
N SER A 204 -18.18 12.05 10.49
CA SER A 204 -18.39 12.28 11.93
C SER A 204 -19.19 13.56 12.25
N GLY A 205 -19.47 14.40 11.24
CA GLY A 205 -20.14 15.70 11.42
C GLY A 205 -19.26 16.76 12.10
N MET A 206 -17.93 16.54 12.12
CA MET A 206 -16.99 17.49 12.70
C MET A 206 -16.92 18.77 11.87
N GLN A 207 -16.89 19.91 12.54
CA GLN A 207 -16.63 21.20 11.90
C GLN A 207 -15.13 21.38 11.68
N TYR A 208 -14.69 21.55 10.44
CA TYR A 208 -13.30 21.79 10.07
C TYR A 208 -13.20 22.54 8.75
N ASP A 209 -12.09 23.26 8.58
CA ASP A 209 -11.65 23.84 7.33
C ASP A 209 -10.13 23.70 7.24
N VAL A 210 -9.67 22.89 6.31
CA VAL A 210 -8.26 22.65 6.03
C VAL A 210 -7.94 22.91 4.56
N THR A 211 -8.71 23.80 3.92
CA THR A 211 -8.56 24.16 2.50
C THR A 211 -7.16 24.69 2.20
N ASP A 212 -6.55 25.42 3.14
CA ASP A 212 -5.17 25.90 3.04
C ASP A 212 -4.12 24.79 2.90
N MET A 213 -4.43 23.55 3.32
CA MET A 213 -3.52 22.40 3.17
C MET A 213 -3.59 21.74 1.79
N ARG A 214 -4.60 22.07 0.96
CA ARG A 214 -4.81 21.48 -0.37
C ARG A 214 -3.55 21.58 -1.25
N GLY A 215 -2.91 22.75 -1.28
CA GLY A 215 -1.69 22.96 -2.07
C GLY A 215 -0.54 22.05 -1.66
N HIS A 216 -0.32 21.87 -0.36
CA HIS A 216 0.72 20.99 0.16
C HIS A 216 0.44 19.51 -0.15
N ILE A 217 -0.82 19.09 -0.04
CA ILE A 217 -1.25 17.73 -0.37
C ILE A 217 -1.12 17.46 -1.88
N THR A 218 -1.46 18.45 -2.72
CA THR A 218 -1.27 18.36 -4.16
C THR A 218 0.20 18.24 -4.54
N ALA A 219 1.08 19.04 -3.93
CA ALA A 219 2.53 18.96 -4.15
C ALA A 219 3.08 17.59 -3.73
N PHE A 220 2.64 17.06 -2.60
CA PHE A 220 2.99 15.71 -2.13
C PHE A 220 2.51 14.64 -3.12
N ALA A 221 1.29 14.76 -3.63
CA ALA A 221 0.72 13.86 -4.64
C ALA A 221 1.52 13.89 -5.95
N ALA A 222 1.98 15.06 -6.38
CA ALA A 222 2.76 15.26 -7.58
C ALA A 222 4.20 14.71 -7.49
N GLY A 223 4.70 14.43 -6.30
CA GLY A 223 6.05 13.88 -6.09
C GLY A 223 6.28 12.47 -6.63
N SER A 224 5.22 11.74 -7.03
CA SER A 224 5.35 10.43 -7.66
C SER A 224 5.55 10.54 -9.17
N THR A 225 6.55 9.85 -9.72
CA THR A 225 6.80 9.83 -11.17
C THR A 225 5.76 9.02 -11.95
N ASN A 226 5.20 7.97 -11.33
CA ASN A 226 4.33 7.00 -12.02
C ASN A 226 2.85 7.16 -11.69
N HIS A 227 2.51 7.85 -10.59
CA HIS A 227 1.14 7.90 -10.07
C HIS A 227 0.64 9.32 -9.82
N SER A 228 1.40 10.36 -10.20
CA SER A 228 1.07 11.76 -9.88
C SER A 228 -0.33 12.16 -10.34
N MET A 229 -0.71 11.86 -11.57
CA MET A 229 -2.02 12.24 -12.11
C MET A 229 -3.18 11.60 -11.35
N ASP A 230 -3.06 10.31 -11.00
CA ASP A 230 -4.10 9.60 -10.25
C ASP A 230 -4.21 10.13 -8.82
N MET A 231 -3.07 10.44 -8.20
CA MET A 231 -3.03 11.01 -6.86
C MET A 231 -3.55 12.45 -6.82
N ILE A 232 -3.26 13.26 -7.83
CA ILE A 232 -3.82 14.62 -7.95
C ILE A 232 -5.35 14.56 -8.14
N ARG A 233 -5.86 13.66 -8.99
CA ARG A 233 -7.32 13.45 -9.12
C ARG A 233 -7.96 13.04 -7.80
N LEU A 234 -7.27 12.20 -7.03
CA LEU A 234 -7.73 11.81 -5.70
C LEU A 234 -7.81 13.02 -4.77
N VAL A 235 -6.81 13.91 -4.78
CA VAL A 235 -6.84 15.16 -3.99
C VAL A 235 -8.01 16.05 -4.39
N GLN A 236 -8.30 16.16 -5.69
CA GLN A 236 -9.43 16.96 -6.17
C GLN A 236 -10.80 16.45 -5.67
N SER A 237 -10.90 15.16 -5.36
CA SER A 237 -12.12 14.54 -4.81
C SER A 237 -12.25 14.64 -3.29
N MET A 238 -11.28 15.23 -2.60
CA MET A 238 -11.30 15.34 -1.13
C MET A 238 -12.18 16.48 -0.65
N LYS A 239 -12.82 16.27 0.49
CA LYS A 239 -13.63 17.27 1.19
C LYS A 239 -12.74 18.01 2.20
N PHE A 240 -12.29 19.20 1.84
CA PHE A 240 -11.38 19.99 2.68
C PHE A 240 -12.08 20.81 3.77
N GLN A 241 -13.39 20.86 3.72
CA GLN A 241 -14.22 21.57 4.72
C GLN A 241 -15.50 20.81 5.02
N SER A 242 -16.12 21.10 6.18
CA SER A 242 -17.41 20.54 6.57
C SER A 242 -18.58 21.20 5.81
N GLU A 243 -19.72 20.47 5.67
CA GLU A 243 -20.89 20.93 4.90
C GLU A 243 -21.47 22.28 5.31
N ASN A 244 -21.26 22.69 6.55
CA ASN A 244 -21.85 23.94 7.08
C ASN A 244 -20.94 25.16 6.96
N GLN A 245 -19.79 25.03 6.30
CA GLN A 245 -18.94 26.19 6.03
C GLN A 245 -19.12 26.58 4.55
N PRO A 246 -19.39 27.86 4.27
CA PRO A 246 -19.42 28.33 2.89
C PRO A 246 -18.04 28.09 2.28
N ASP A 247 -18.01 27.53 1.06
CA ASP A 247 -16.78 27.42 0.29
C ASP A 247 -16.21 28.84 0.13
N PRO A 248 -14.98 29.12 0.57
CA PRO A 248 -14.38 30.43 0.35
C PRO A 248 -14.24 30.76 -1.14
N ASP A 249 -14.24 29.73 -2.01
CA ASP A 249 -14.29 29.87 -3.47
C ASP A 249 -15.73 29.91 -4.02
N GLU A 250 -16.73 29.63 -3.20
CA GLU A 250 -18.15 29.82 -3.52
C GLU A 250 -18.52 31.28 -3.27
N ILE A 251 -18.22 32.13 -4.23
CA ILE A 251 -18.74 33.50 -4.25
C ILE A 251 -20.26 33.34 -4.32
N PRO A 252 -21.03 33.82 -3.30
CA PRO A 252 -22.47 33.71 -3.33
C PRO A 252 -22.97 34.33 -4.63
N SER A 253 -23.62 33.54 -5.47
CA SER A 253 -24.08 33.93 -6.79
C SER A 253 -24.98 35.16 -6.77
N ASP A 254 -25.54 35.48 -5.61
CA ASP A 254 -26.48 36.60 -5.42
C ASP A 254 -25.80 37.97 -5.20
N ASN A 255 -24.46 38.01 -5.03
CA ASN A 255 -23.72 39.25 -4.77
C ASN A 255 -22.67 39.61 -5.79
N ILE A 256 -22.49 38.81 -6.86
CA ILE A 256 -21.61 39.19 -7.97
C ILE A 256 -22.34 40.21 -8.80
N LYS A 257 -22.01 41.49 -8.66
CA LYS A 257 -22.36 42.49 -9.64
C LYS A 257 -21.66 42.08 -10.94
N ARG A 258 -22.40 42.11 -12.06
CA ARG A 258 -21.84 41.78 -13.39
C ARG A 258 -20.56 42.56 -13.71
N ASP A 259 -20.38 43.71 -13.09
CA ASP A 259 -19.24 44.60 -13.27
C ASP A 259 -17.95 44.08 -12.57
N ASP A 260 -18.06 43.07 -11.71
CA ASP A 260 -16.93 42.45 -10.97
C ASP A 260 -16.36 41.20 -11.68
N LEU A 261 -16.89 40.82 -12.85
CA LEU A 261 -16.42 39.65 -13.60
C LEU A 261 -15.07 39.93 -14.26
N VAL A 262 -14.13 39.01 -14.07
CA VAL A 262 -12.82 39.01 -14.70
C VAL A 262 -12.72 37.82 -15.64
N PHE A 263 -12.39 38.07 -16.89
CA PHE A 263 -12.05 37.04 -17.84
C PHE A 263 -10.54 36.93 -17.92
N PHE A 264 -10.00 35.70 -17.76
CA PHE A 264 -8.55 35.50 -17.81
C PHE A 264 -8.19 34.32 -18.72
N ASP A 265 -7.00 34.37 -19.25
CA ASP A 265 -6.37 33.29 -20.00
C ASP A 265 -4.95 33.09 -19.49
N VAL A 266 -4.51 31.82 -19.43
CA VAL A 266 -3.18 31.45 -18.90
C VAL A 266 -2.49 30.56 -19.91
N GLU A 267 -1.33 31.02 -20.40
CA GLU A 267 -0.47 30.22 -21.25
C GLU A 267 0.82 29.86 -20.53
N VAL A 268 1.17 28.58 -20.56
CA VAL A 268 2.36 28.04 -19.91
C VAL A 268 3.30 27.46 -20.95
N TYR A 269 4.49 28.03 -21.04
CA TYR A 269 5.60 27.53 -21.86
C TYR A 269 6.73 27.02 -20.94
N PRO A 270 7.70 26.23 -21.41
CA PRO A 270 8.71 25.61 -20.56
C PRO A 270 9.48 26.55 -19.61
N ASN A 271 9.60 27.83 -19.96
CA ASN A 271 10.28 28.85 -19.15
C ASN A 271 9.54 30.17 -19.08
N LEU A 272 8.22 30.15 -19.37
CA LEU A 272 7.42 31.37 -19.46
C LEU A 272 5.99 31.08 -19.01
N LEU A 273 5.48 31.87 -18.11
CA LEU A 273 4.06 31.92 -17.72
C LEU A 273 3.49 33.28 -18.13
N VAL A 274 2.46 33.25 -18.93
CA VAL A 274 1.73 34.46 -19.32
C VAL A 274 0.33 34.38 -18.78
N VAL A 275 -0.11 35.37 -18.02
CA VAL A 275 -1.50 35.52 -17.56
C VAL A 275 -2.07 36.80 -18.12
N CYS A 276 -3.15 36.72 -18.89
CA CYS A 276 -3.89 37.83 -19.40
C CYS A 276 -5.25 37.89 -18.74
N TRP A 277 -5.72 39.06 -18.35
CA TRP A 277 -7.08 39.21 -17.81
C TRP A 277 -7.71 40.53 -18.25
N LYS A 278 -9.05 40.52 -18.26
CA LYS A 278 -9.86 41.65 -18.61
C LYS A 278 -11.09 41.72 -17.72
N TYR A 279 -11.40 42.90 -17.23
CA TYR A 279 -12.65 43.12 -16.49
C TYR A 279 -13.82 43.29 -17.46
N GLN A 280 -15.00 42.80 -17.07
CA GLN A 280 -16.21 42.98 -17.86
C GLN A 280 -16.53 44.48 -17.98
N GLY A 281 -16.77 44.95 -19.19
CA GLY A 281 -17.03 46.36 -19.46
C GLY A 281 -15.77 47.21 -19.68
N SER A 282 -14.58 46.68 -19.51
CA SER A 282 -13.32 47.34 -19.81
C SER A 282 -12.80 46.90 -21.18
N ASP A 283 -12.26 47.84 -21.97
CA ASP A 283 -11.52 47.51 -23.19
C ASP A 283 -10.03 47.27 -22.95
N GLU A 284 -9.57 47.47 -21.71
CA GLU A 284 -8.19 47.29 -21.29
C GLU A 284 -7.92 45.84 -20.95
N VAL A 285 -6.86 45.26 -21.55
CA VAL A 285 -6.35 43.94 -21.26
C VAL A 285 -5.08 44.10 -20.43
N CYS A 286 -5.08 43.52 -19.23
CA CYS A 286 -3.90 43.45 -18.38
C CYS A 286 -3.12 42.16 -18.67
N SER A 287 -1.80 42.19 -18.55
CA SER A 287 -0.96 40.99 -18.68
C SER A 287 0.15 40.99 -17.68
N MET A 288 0.55 39.79 -17.27
CA MET A 288 1.72 39.50 -16.44
C MET A 288 2.54 38.40 -17.13
N ILE A 289 3.84 38.60 -17.21
CA ILE A 289 4.81 37.69 -17.85
C ILE A 289 5.84 37.27 -16.81
#